data_eb32fe253244bd74fad61b8204693420
#
_entry.id   eb32fe253244bd74fad61b8204693420
#
_cell.length_a   1.000
_cell.length_b   1.000
_cell.length_c   1.000
_cell.angle_alpha   90.00
_cell.angle_beta   90.00
_cell.angle_gamma   90.00
#
_symmetry.space_group_name_H-M   'P 1'
#
loop_
_entity.id
_entity.type
_entity.pdbx_description
1 polymer ?
#
loop_
_entity_poly.entity_id
_entity_poly.type
_entity_poly.pdbx_seq_one_letter_code
_entity_poly.pdbx_strand_id
1 'polypeptide(L)'
;MDDDEILDDEILAHLRAQGDKKHQRRTHATFFDWYDRTPFGRGLAESGIVDELLHAMRAHGCIDYRNLGASGEEWPDVWVQGSDGKRVACEVTALLDKTALHISQARSWTATELVDQLQARIRTKGLRSLGGPKGDKSILLIHTDELTLNAENVAVMLTDVSFEKASTMGRVFLLLSYDPKRGGYRYFELQLAA
;
A
#
# COMPACT_ATOMS: atom_id res chain seq x y z
N MET A 1 30.92 8.41 21.55
CA MET A 1 29.49 8.02 21.56
C MET A 1 28.86 8.90 20.50
N ASP A 2 28.62 8.34 19.33
CA ASP A 2 28.24 9.11 18.16
C ASP A 2 26.80 9.62 18.32
N ASP A 3 26.60 10.92 18.06
CA ASP A 3 25.28 11.58 18.14
C ASP A 3 24.22 10.93 17.24
N ASP A 4 24.66 10.23 16.20
CA ASP A 4 23.80 9.49 15.26
C ASP A 4 23.10 8.27 15.91
N GLU A 5 23.77 7.58 16.85
CA GLU A 5 23.21 6.40 17.53
C GLU A 5 22.12 6.75 18.55
N ILE A 6 22.22 7.96 19.14
CA ILE A 6 21.21 8.48 20.08
C ILE A 6 19.95 8.93 19.34
N LEU A 7 20.10 9.48 18.14
CA LEU A 7 18.97 9.94 17.32
C LEU A 7 18.11 8.75 16.85
N ASP A 8 18.74 7.63 16.49
CA ASP A 8 18.06 6.41 16.08
C ASP A 8 17.29 5.77 17.24
N ASP A 9 17.82 5.77 18.43
CA ASP A 9 17.15 5.22 19.61
C ASP A 9 15.97 6.06 20.08
N GLU A 10 16.04 7.38 20.01
CA GLU A 10 14.92 8.28 20.30
C GLU A 10 13.80 8.12 19.26
N ILE A 11 14.15 8.03 17.99
CA ILE A 11 13.20 7.78 16.91
C ILE A 11 12.53 6.42 17.11
N LEU A 12 13.29 5.37 17.40
CA LEU A 12 12.77 4.03 17.65
C LEU A 12 11.89 3.97 18.90
N ALA A 13 12.28 4.65 19.99
CA ALA A 13 11.48 4.75 21.21
C ALA A 13 10.17 5.52 20.95
N HIS A 14 10.24 6.60 20.19
CA HIS A 14 9.07 7.38 19.79
C HIS A 14 8.12 6.57 18.88
N LEU A 15 8.67 5.81 17.93
CA LEU A 15 7.92 4.91 17.06
C LEU A 15 7.24 3.78 17.84
N ARG A 16 7.94 3.17 18.81
CA ARG A 16 7.39 2.15 19.71
C ARG A 16 6.25 2.72 20.57
N ALA A 17 6.47 3.88 21.22
CA ALA A 17 5.46 4.53 22.05
C ALA A 17 4.22 4.98 21.24
N GLN A 18 4.42 5.37 19.99
CA GLN A 18 3.31 5.66 19.07
C GLN A 18 2.63 4.39 18.56
N GLY A 19 3.39 3.33 18.28
CA GLY A 19 2.88 2.02 17.92
C GLY A 19 1.92 1.48 18.99
N ASP A 20 2.32 1.52 20.25
CA ASP A 20 1.49 1.05 21.37
C ASP A 20 0.19 1.85 21.55
N LYS A 21 0.23 3.18 21.38
CA LYS A 21 -0.97 4.04 21.40
C LYS A 21 -1.86 3.84 20.16
N LYS A 22 -1.28 3.53 19.01
CA LYS A 22 -1.96 3.38 17.72
C LYS A 22 -2.47 1.97 17.46
N HIS A 23 -1.92 0.95 18.11
CA HIS A 23 -2.51 -0.38 18.12
C HIS A 23 -3.96 -0.39 18.64
N GLN A 24 -4.37 0.65 19.37
CA GLN A 24 -5.76 0.85 19.76
C GLN A 24 -6.64 1.50 18.68
N ARG A 25 -6.07 2.22 17.70
CA ARG A 25 -6.82 2.93 16.64
C ARG A 25 -6.54 2.47 15.20
N ARG A 26 -5.52 1.69 14.98
CA ARG A 26 -5.17 0.90 13.78
C ARG A 26 -5.66 1.39 12.43
N THR A 27 -5.23 2.56 12.04
CA THR A 27 -5.42 3.04 10.68
C THR A 27 -4.07 3.42 10.09
N HIS A 28 -3.73 2.94 8.89
CA HIS A 28 -2.54 3.37 8.15
C HIS A 28 -2.51 4.91 8.00
N ALA A 29 -3.69 5.55 7.85
CA ALA A 29 -3.83 7.00 7.72
C ALA A 29 -3.15 7.77 8.88
N THR A 30 -3.24 7.26 10.12
CA THR A 30 -2.59 7.90 11.27
C THR A 30 -1.06 7.74 11.25
N PHE A 31 -0.54 6.72 10.59
CA PHE A 31 0.88 6.54 10.36
C PHE A 31 1.35 7.50 9.26
N PHE A 32 0.60 7.64 8.17
CA PHE A 32 0.84 8.57 7.08
C PHE A 32 0.86 10.03 7.53
N ASP A 33 -0.09 10.47 8.34
CA ASP A 33 -0.16 11.85 8.82
C ASP A 33 1.12 12.31 9.54
N TRP A 34 1.84 11.39 10.16
CA TRP A 34 3.09 11.71 10.83
C TRP A 34 4.28 11.74 9.88
N TYR A 35 4.34 10.79 8.93
CA TYR A 35 5.45 10.67 7.99
C TYR A 35 5.32 11.58 6.75
N ASP A 36 4.11 11.99 6.38
CA ASP A 36 3.88 12.80 5.18
C ASP A 36 4.46 14.24 5.26
N ARG A 37 5.02 14.62 6.40
CA ARG A 37 5.60 15.95 6.60
C ARG A 37 7.01 16.11 6.02
N THR A 38 7.69 15.03 5.74
CA THR A 38 9.03 15.04 5.13
C THR A 38 9.14 14.01 4.01
N PRO A 39 9.98 14.25 2.98
CA PRO A 39 10.23 13.25 1.92
C PRO A 39 10.73 11.91 2.47
N PHE A 40 11.58 11.95 3.49
CA PHE A 40 12.11 10.77 4.18
C PHE A 40 11.00 10.00 4.91
N GLY A 41 10.14 10.71 5.63
CA GLY A 41 9.02 10.11 6.34
C GLY A 41 8.02 9.44 5.39
N ARG A 42 7.76 10.03 4.22
CA ARG A 42 6.92 9.42 3.20
C ARG A 42 7.52 8.10 2.70
N GLY A 43 8.80 8.11 2.32
CA GLY A 43 9.48 6.91 1.85
C GLY A 43 9.47 5.76 2.85
N LEU A 44 9.63 6.05 4.15
CA LEU A 44 9.50 5.05 5.22
C LEU A 44 8.08 4.49 5.32
N ALA A 45 7.05 5.35 5.22
CA ALA A 45 5.67 4.93 5.28
C ALA A 45 5.30 4.04 4.07
N GLU A 46 5.68 4.44 2.86
CA GLU A 46 5.45 3.67 1.64
C GLU A 46 6.17 2.32 1.66
N SER A 47 7.43 2.29 2.11
CA SER A 47 8.19 1.06 2.33
C SER A 47 7.53 0.15 3.36
N GLY A 48 7.02 0.70 4.47
CA GLY A 48 6.31 -0.05 5.50
C GLY A 48 5.03 -0.70 4.96
N ILE A 49 4.26 -0.02 4.11
CA ILE A 49 3.06 -0.58 3.47
C ILE A 49 3.42 -1.73 2.52
N VAL A 50 4.53 -1.60 1.79
CA VAL A 50 5.03 -2.70 0.95
C VAL A 50 5.41 -3.91 1.82
N ASP A 51 6.05 -3.70 2.97
CA ASP A 51 6.38 -4.80 3.89
C ASP A 51 5.13 -5.50 4.44
N GLU A 52 4.05 -4.77 4.72
CA GLU A 52 2.76 -5.33 5.14
C GLU A 52 2.14 -6.20 4.05
N LEU A 53 2.16 -5.76 2.78
CA LEU A 53 1.75 -6.59 1.64
C LEU A 53 2.58 -7.86 1.56
N LEU A 54 3.91 -7.74 1.59
CA LEU A 54 4.80 -8.89 1.48
C LEU A 54 4.65 -9.87 2.66
N HIS A 55 4.37 -9.34 3.85
CA HIS A 55 4.04 -10.17 5.02
C HIS A 55 2.74 -10.95 4.79
N ALA A 56 1.69 -10.28 4.31
CA ALA A 56 0.43 -10.92 3.97
C ALA A 56 0.59 -11.98 2.87
N MET A 57 1.38 -11.70 1.83
CA MET A 57 1.70 -12.65 0.76
C MET A 57 2.40 -13.90 1.29
N ARG A 58 3.42 -13.74 2.15
CA ARG A 58 4.13 -14.87 2.77
C ARG A 58 3.21 -15.74 3.63
N ALA A 59 2.30 -15.13 4.38
CA ALA A 59 1.31 -15.87 5.19
C ALA A 59 0.38 -16.74 4.33
N HIS A 60 0.26 -16.45 3.03
CA HIS A 60 -0.51 -17.22 2.06
C HIS A 60 0.37 -18.11 1.14
N GLY A 61 1.65 -18.27 1.47
CA GLY A 61 2.58 -19.11 0.72
C GLY A 61 3.18 -18.46 -0.55
N CYS A 62 2.90 -17.17 -0.79
CA CYS A 62 3.49 -16.43 -1.90
C CYS A 62 4.79 -15.75 -1.47
N ILE A 63 5.92 -16.10 -2.09
CA ILE A 63 7.26 -15.53 -1.79
C ILE A 63 7.83 -14.92 -3.08
N ASP A 64 7.07 -14.06 -3.73
CA ASP A 64 7.48 -13.55 -5.03
C ASP A 64 8.43 -12.35 -4.96
N TYR A 65 8.40 -11.59 -3.85
CA TYR A 65 9.11 -10.32 -3.75
C TYR A 65 9.81 -10.11 -2.41
N ARG A 66 10.89 -9.31 -2.46
CA ARG A 66 11.60 -8.77 -1.30
C ARG A 66 11.62 -7.24 -1.38
N ASN A 67 11.32 -6.56 -0.31
CA ASN A 67 11.45 -5.11 -0.22
C ASN A 67 12.93 -4.70 -0.21
N LEU A 68 13.29 -3.72 -1.03
CA LEU A 68 14.62 -3.12 -1.09
C LEU A 68 14.65 -1.72 -0.47
N GLY A 69 13.49 -1.19 -0.03
CA GLY A 69 13.34 0.13 0.57
C GLY A 69 12.85 1.20 -0.39
N ALA A 70 12.63 2.40 0.19
CA ALA A 70 12.25 3.58 -0.56
C ALA A 70 13.30 3.92 -1.62
N SER A 71 12.87 4.41 -2.79
CA SER A 71 13.79 4.70 -3.87
C SER A 71 14.65 5.94 -3.62
N GLY A 72 14.15 6.88 -2.83
CA GLY A 72 14.75 8.20 -2.66
C GLY A 72 14.56 9.14 -3.86
N GLU A 73 13.88 8.68 -4.89
CA GLU A 73 13.59 9.41 -6.13
C GLU A 73 12.09 9.74 -6.22
N GLU A 74 11.71 10.59 -7.18
CA GLU A 74 10.30 10.92 -7.42
C GLU A 74 9.50 9.71 -7.92
N TRP A 75 10.18 8.76 -8.56
CA TRP A 75 9.62 7.49 -9.06
C TRP A 75 10.69 6.40 -9.11
N PRO A 76 10.40 5.16 -8.74
CA PRO A 76 9.18 4.69 -8.04
C PRO A 76 9.19 5.06 -6.55
N ASP A 77 8.07 4.85 -5.86
CA ASP A 77 8.02 5.06 -4.40
C ASP A 77 8.94 4.06 -3.67
N VAL A 78 8.90 2.79 -4.07
CA VAL A 78 9.67 1.69 -3.45
C VAL A 78 10.25 0.76 -4.51
N TRP A 79 11.45 0.25 -4.28
CA TRP A 79 12.00 -0.85 -5.06
C TRP A 79 11.74 -2.19 -4.38
N VAL A 80 11.28 -3.17 -5.15
CA VAL A 80 11.20 -4.58 -4.72
C VAL A 80 12.05 -5.45 -5.61
N GLN A 81 12.47 -6.61 -5.12
CA GLN A 81 13.21 -7.62 -5.89
C GLN A 81 12.32 -8.84 -6.09
N GLY A 82 12.13 -9.23 -7.34
CA GLY A 82 11.44 -10.46 -7.68
C GLY A 82 12.24 -11.71 -7.34
N SER A 83 11.59 -12.86 -7.39
CA SER A 83 12.24 -14.16 -7.18
C SER A 83 13.31 -14.49 -8.23
N ASP A 84 13.21 -13.86 -9.42
CA ASP A 84 14.23 -13.93 -10.48
C ASP A 84 15.45 -13.01 -10.25
N GLY A 85 15.49 -12.32 -9.11
CA GLY A 85 16.54 -11.38 -8.73
C GLY A 85 16.43 -9.99 -9.37
N LYS A 86 15.46 -9.76 -10.27
CA LYS A 86 15.28 -8.46 -10.91
C LYS A 86 14.61 -7.45 -9.99
N ARG A 87 15.02 -6.20 -10.13
CA ARG A 87 14.36 -5.08 -9.47
C ARG A 87 13.06 -4.74 -10.21
N VAL A 88 12.01 -4.50 -9.45
CA VAL A 88 10.69 -4.11 -9.93
C VAL A 88 10.28 -2.83 -9.22
N ALA A 89 9.81 -1.87 -9.99
CA ALA A 89 9.27 -0.62 -9.47
C ALA A 89 7.92 -0.88 -8.78
N CYS A 90 7.73 -0.34 -7.58
CA CYS A 90 6.48 -0.40 -6.84
C CYS A 90 5.97 1.01 -6.55
N GLU A 91 4.81 1.33 -7.07
CA GLU A 91 4.06 2.56 -6.76
C GLU A 91 3.06 2.28 -5.64
N VAL A 92 2.99 3.16 -4.67
CA VAL A 92 2.06 3.06 -3.53
C VAL A 92 1.03 4.18 -3.63
N THR A 93 -0.23 3.88 -3.37
CA THR A 93 -1.29 4.88 -3.34
C THR A 93 -2.40 4.49 -2.38
N ALA A 94 -3.00 5.49 -1.74
CA ALA A 94 -4.12 5.25 -0.84
C ALA A 94 -5.46 5.27 -1.58
N LEU A 95 -6.33 4.34 -1.24
CA LEU A 95 -7.75 4.39 -1.55
C LEU A 95 -8.45 5.12 -0.38
N LEU A 96 -8.47 6.44 -0.45
CA LEU A 96 -9.09 7.27 0.59
C LEU A 96 -10.31 8.00 0.02
N ASP A 97 -11.39 8.00 0.77
CA ASP A 97 -12.43 8.99 0.58
C ASP A 97 -12.07 10.25 1.37
N LYS A 98 -11.65 11.30 0.65
CA LYS A 98 -11.31 12.59 1.27
C LYS A 98 -12.48 13.20 2.04
N THR A 99 -13.70 12.85 1.66
CA THR A 99 -14.92 13.33 2.32
C THR A 99 -15.14 12.61 3.65
N ALA A 100 -14.87 11.32 3.73
CA ALA A 100 -14.99 10.52 4.95
C ALA A 100 -13.93 10.87 6.01
N LEU A 101 -12.76 11.34 5.60
CA LEU A 101 -11.72 11.82 6.54
C LEU A 101 -12.18 13.02 7.39
N HIS A 102 -13.10 13.83 6.88
CA HIS A 102 -13.67 14.98 7.59
C HIS A 102 -14.92 14.66 8.42
N ILE A 103 -15.56 13.55 8.13
CA ILE A 103 -16.80 13.12 8.79
C ILE A 103 -16.49 11.77 9.45
N SER A 104 -16.25 11.71 10.72
CA SER A 104 -15.93 10.51 11.52
C SER A 104 -16.93 9.32 11.37
N GLN A 105 -17.65 9.25 10.27
CA GLN A 105 -18.65 8.25 9.95
C GLN A 105 -18.07 7.20 8.99
N ALA A 106 -18.21 5.94 9.37
CA ALA A 106 -17.91 4.82 8.48
C ALA A 106 -18.79 4.91 7.23
N ARG A 107 -18.17 5.05 6.07
CA ARG A 107 -18.86 5.07 4.78
C ARG A 107 -19.23 3.63 4.39
N SER A 108 -20.41 3.45 3.82
CA SER A 108 -20.77 2.21 3.12
C SER A 108 -20.31 2.32 1.66
N TRP A 109 -19.52 1.35 1.22
CA TRP A 109 -19.10 1.24 -0.17
C TRP A 109 -20.07 0.35 -0.95
N THR A 110 -20.41 0.77 -2.16
CA THR A 110 -21.02 -0.11 -3.15
C THR A 110 -19.95 -0.77 -4.02
N ALA A 111 -20.26 -1.89 -4.66
CA ALA A 111 -19.34 -2.56 -5.59
C ALA A 111 -18.93 -1.62 -6.73
N THR A 112 -19.87 -0.88 -7.31
CA THR A 112 -19.59 0.07 -8.39
C THR A 112 -18.61 1.16 -7.94
N GLU A 113 -18.84 1.79 -6.78
CA GLU A 113 -17.95 2.83 -6.26
C GLU A 113 -16.54 2.31 -6.01
N LEU A 114 -16.40 1.10 -5.43
CA LEU A 114 -15.10 0.49 -5.20
C LEU A 114 -14.38 0.26 -6.53
N VAL A 115 -15.04 -0.35 -7.50
CA VAL A 115 -14.49 -0.64 -8.83
C VAL A 115 -14.07 0.64 -9.55
N ASP A 116 -14.92 1.67 -9.57
CA ASP A 116 -14.61 2.95 -10.20
C ASP A 116 -13.40 3.64 -9.57
N GLN A 117 -13.30 3.64 -8.24
CA GLN A 117 -12.17 4.22 -7.52
C GLN A 117 -10.87 3.44 -7.77
N LEU A 118 -10.91 2.12 -7.77
CA LEU A 118 -9.76 1.29 -8.10
C LEU A 118 -9.30 1.52 -9.55
N GLN A 119 -10.23 1.54 -10.51
CA GLN A 119 -9.92 1.82 -11.90
C GLN A 119 -9.32 3.21 -12.09
N ALA A 120 -9.83 4.22 -11.39
CA ALA A 120 -9.28 5.58 -11.43
C ALA A 120 -7.82 5.62 -10.91
N ARG A 121 -7.48 4.88 -9.84
CA ARG A 121 -6.10 4.77 -9.34
C ARG A 121 -5.19 4.08 -10.35
N ILE A 122 -5.64 2.97 -10.93
CA ILE A 122 -4.89 2.24 -11.97
C ILE A 122 -4.58 3.15 -13.16
N ARG A 123 -5.55 3.88 -13.68
CA ARG A 123 -5.35 4.82 -14.78
C ARG A 123 -4.38 5.95 -14.41
N THR A 124 -4.59 6.60 -13.27
CA THR A 124 -3.78 7.76 -12.85
C THR A 124 -2.31 7.40 -12.62
N LYS A 125 -2.07 6.30 -11.93
CA LYS A 125 -0.70 5.84 -11.63
C LYS A 125 -0.04 5.22 -12.87
N GLY A 126 -0.79 4.53 -13.73
CA GLY A 126 -0.30 3.99 -14.98
C GLY A 126 0.22 5.04 -15.94
N LEU A 127 -0.36 6.23 -15.96
CA LEU A 127 0.13 7.36 -16.75
C LEU A 127 1.48 7.90 -16.24
N ARG A 128 1.70 7.90 -14.91
CA ARG A 128 2.95 8.38 -14.30
C ARG A 128 4.13 7.43 -14.57
N SER A 129 3.89 6.14 -14.59
CA SER A 129 4.94 5.13 -14.81
C SER A 129 5.48 5.10 -16.24
N LEU A 130 4.95 5.91 -17.18
CA LEU A 130 5.48 6.07 -18.54
C LEU A 130 6.88 6.70 -18.60
N GLY A 131 7.34 7.32 -17.50
CA GLY A 131 8.71 7.90 -17.38
C GLY A 131 9.79 6.91 -16.99
N GLY A 132 9.44 5.68 -16.58
CA GLY A 132 10.39 4.65 -16.18
C GLY A 132 11.08 3.93 -17.34
N PRO A 133 12.04 3.05 -17.05
CA PRO A 133 12.71 2.24 -18.07
C PRO A 133 11.69 1.49 -18.91
N LYS A 134 11.73 1.69 -20.24
CA LYS A 134 10.81 1.02 -21.16
C LYS A 134 10.99 -0.49 -21.07
N GLY A 135 9.94 -1.20 -20.65
CA GLY A 135 9.90 -2.66 -20.68
C GLY A 135 9.78 -3.35 -19.34
N ASP A 136 10.03 -2.69 -18.23
CA ASP A 136 9.86 -3.29 -16.90
C ASP A 136 8.42 -3.15 -16.42
N LYS A 137 7.82 -4.28 -16.05
CA LYS A 137 6.47 -4.30 -15.46
C LYS A 137 6.55 -3.77 -14.03
N SER A 138 5.82 -2.69 -13.73
CA SER A 138 5.70 -2.15 -12.38
C SER A 138 4.57 -2.83 -11.58
N ILE A 139 4.67 -2.74 -10.27
CA ILE A 139 3.61 -3.10 -9.33
C ILE A 139 2.91 -1.81 -8.90
N LEU A 140 1.59 -1.85 -8.82
CA LEU A 140 0.79 -0.85 -8.12
C LEU A 140 0.23 -1.45 -6.85
N LEU A 141 0.54 -0.86 -5.72
CA LEU A 141 -0.04 -1.18 -4.42
C LEU A 141 -1.03 -0.09 -4.03
N ILE A 142 -2.30 -0.44 -4.02
CA ILE A 142 -3.39 0.40 -3.50
C ILE A 142 -3.68 -0.09 -2.09
N HIS A 143 -3.58 0.78 -1.09
CA HIS A 143 -3.93 0.42 0.28
C HIS A 143 -5.11 1.23 0.79
N THR A 144 -5.83 0.71 1.78
CA THR A 144 -6.98 1.38 2.35
C THR A 144 -7.08 1.18 3.86
N ASP A 145 -7.55 2.21 4.54
CA ASP A 145 -7.90 2.21 5.97
C ASP A 145 -9.40 2.22 6.21
N GLU A 146 -10.18 2.06 5.15
CA GLU A 146 -11.63 2.04 5.23
C GLU A 146 -12.11 0.82 6.02
N LEU A 147 -12.59 1.03 7.23
CA LEU A 147 -13.02 -0.03 8.16
C LEU A 147 -14.17 -0.88 7.61
N THR A 148 -14.96 -0.33 6.71
CA THR A 148 -16.09 -1.02 6.07
C THR A 148 -15.66 -1.91 4.91
N LEU A 149 -14.44 -1.76 4.40
CA LEU A 149 -13.84 -2.62 3.39
C LEU A 149 -13.10 -3.78 4.08
N ASN A 150 -13.84 -4.80 4.50
CA ASN A 150 -13.28 -6.04 5.01
C ASN A 150 -13.10 -7.09 3.91
N ALA A 151 -12.37 -8.17 4.20
CA ALA A 151 -12.03 -9.18 3.22
C ALA A 151 -13.25 -9.88 2.60
N GLU A 152 -14.30 -10.10 3.38
CA GLU A 152 -15.50 -10.78 2.95
C GLU A 152 -16.30 -9.93 1.94
N ASN A 153 -16.57 -8.66 2.28
CA ASN A 153 -17.35 -7.80 1.40
C ASN A 153 -16.55 -7.40 0.14
N VAL A 154 -15.24 -7.16 0.26
CA VAL A 154 -14.38 -6.88 -0.90
C VAL A 154 -14.31 -8.08 -1.84
N ALA A 155 -14.21 -9.30 -1.34
CA ALA A 155 -14.25 -10.50 -2.18
C ALA A 155 -15.54 -10.57 -3.02
N VAL A 156 -16.68 -10.27 -2.40
CA VAL A 156 -17.97 -10.24 -3.11
C VAL A 156 -18.02 -9.10 -4.13
N MET A 157 -17.57 -7.89 -3.76
CA MET A 157 -17.59 -6.72 -4.64
C MET A 157 -16.68 -6.87 -5.86
N LEU A 158 -15.59 -7.64 -5.76
CA LEU A 158 -14.61 -7.86 -6.83
C LEU A 158 -14.82 -9.17 -7.58
N THR A 159 -15.90 -9.93 -7.31
CA THR A 159 -16.20 -11.16 -8.03
C THR A 159 -16.41 -10.85 -9.53
N ASP A 160 -15.68 -11.55 -10.39
CA ASP A 160 -15.73 -11.43 -11.86
C ASP A 160 -15.40 -10.03 -12.39
N VAL A 161 -14.77 -9.17 -11.57
CA VAL A 161 -14.34 -7.83 -11.99
C VAL A 161 -12.97 -7.92 -12.65
N SER A 162 -12.83 -7.30 -13.83
CA SER A 162 -11.58 -7.12 -14.55
C SER A 162 -11.33 -5.64 -14.79
N PHE A 163 -10.11 -5.21 -14.53
CA PHE A 163 -9.70 -3.81 -14.63
C PHE A 163 -8.93 -3.55 -15.93
N GLU A 164 -9.17 -2.40 -16.54
CA GLU A 164 -8.39 -1.97 -17.70
C GLU A 164 -6.92 -1.79 -17.30
N LYS A 165 -6.05 -2.47 -18.04
CA LYS A 165 -4.62 -2.45 -17.80
C LYS A 165 -4.01 -1.15 -18.29
N ALA A 166 -3.24 -0.48 -17.46
CA ALA A 166 -2.29 0.52 -17.94
C ALA A 166 -1.05 -0.17 -18.52
N SER A 167 -0.55 0.34 -19.63
CA SER A 167 0.47 -0.33 -20.47
C SER A 167 1.76 -0.74 -19.75
N THR A 168 2.12 -0.04 -18.68
CA THR A 168 3.36 -0.26 -17.91
C THR A 168 3.15 -1.11 -16.66
N MET A 169 1.90 -1.38 -16.25
CA MET A 169 1.60 -2.15 -15.04
C MET A 169 1.64 -3.65 -15.29
N GLY A 170 2.38 -4.36 -14.45
CA GLY A 170 2.42 -5.82 -14.46
C GLY A 170 1.40 -6.43 -13.52
N ARG A 171 1.34 -5.96 -12.28
CA ARG A 171 0.45 -6.46 -11.22
C ARG A 171 -0.12 -5.30 -10.41
N VAL A 172 -1.34 -5.45 -9.93
CA VAL A 172 -2.00 -4.48 -9.06
C VAL A 172 -2.53 -5.20 -7.83
N PHE A 173 -2.25 -4.67 -6.67
CA PHE A 173 -2.71 -5.22 -5.39
C PHE A 173 -3.57 -4.20 -4.64
N LEU A 174 -4.63 -4.67 -4.03
CA LEU A 174 -5.38 -3.95 -3.01
C LEU A 174 -5.04 -4.55 -1.64
N LEU A 175 -4.45 -3.74 -0.75
CA LEU A 175 -4.15 -4.10 0.63
C LEU A 175 -5.20 -3.48 1.55
N LEU A 176 -5.87 -4.31 2.32
CA LEU A 176 -6.85 -3.88 3.32
C LEU A 176 -6.17 -3.56 4.64
N SER A 177 -6.87 -2.82 5.49
CA SER A 177 -6.45 -2.57 6.87
C SER A 177 -6.18 -3.87 7.63
N TYR A 178 -5.38 -3.77 8.68
CA TYR A 178 -5.12 -4.88 9.59
C TYR A 178 -6.42 -5.41 10.20
N ASP A 179 -6.64 -6.71 10.07
CA ASP A 179 -7.76 -7.41 10.71
C ASP A 179 -7.32 -8.00 12.06
N PRO A 180 -7.75 -7.42 13.20
CA PRO A 180 -7.38 -7.92 14.53
C PRO A 180 -7.90 -9.31 14.83
N LYS A 181 -9.02 -9.71 14.22
CA LYS A 181 -9.60 -11.04 14.42
C LYS A 181 -8.78 -12.13 13.75
N ARG A 182 -8.09 -11.78 12.66
CA ARG A 182 -7.26 -12.70 11.88
C ARG A 182 -5.76 -12.51 12.12
N GLY A 183 -5.37 -11.49 12.88
CA GLY A 183 -3.99 -11.21 13.24
C GLY A 183 -3.11 -10.78 12.06
N GLY A 184 -3.68 -10.17 11.01
CA GLY A 184 -2.89 -9.81 9.83
C GLY A 184 -3.62 -8.94 8.82
N TYR A 185 -2.90 -8.57 7.78
CA TYR A 185 -3.42 -7.86 6.63
C TYR A 185 -4.00 -8.83 5.61
N ARG A 186 -5.00 -8.36 4.85
CA ARG A 186 -5.55 -9.07 3.69
C ARG A 186 -5.24 -8.30 2.43
N TYR A 187 -4.98 -9.02 1.34
CA TYR A 187 -4.76 -8.41 0.04
C TYR A 187 -5.53 -9.15 -1.04
N PHE A 188 -5.78 -8.44 -2.13
CA PHE A 188 -6.35 -8.96 -3.37
C PHE A 188 -5.42 -8.59 -4.51
N GLU A 189 -5.06 -9.55 -5.34
CA GLU A 189 -4.49 -9.24 -6.64
C GLU A 189 -5.63 -8.94 -7.60
N LEU A 190 -5.61 -7.74 -8.18
CA LEU A 190 -6.66 -7.29 -9.09
C LEU A 190 -6.44 -7.89 -10.48
N GLN A 191 -7.49 -8.50 -11.02
CA GLN A 191 -7.44 -9.07 -12.38
C GLN A 191 -7.38 -7.93 -13.40
N LEU A 192 -6.31 -7.89 -14.19
CA LEU A 192 -6.16 -6.95 -15.29
C LEU A 192 -6.64 -7.59 -16.59
N ALA A 193 -7.40 -6.83 -17.38
CA ALA A 193 -7.79 -7.26 -18.72
C ALA A 193 -6.55 -7.47 -19.60
N ALA A 194 -6.63 -8.46 -20.48
CA ALA A 194 -5.54 -8.83 -21.39
C ALA A 194 -5.26 -7.76 -22.46
#